data_93250e87a40b76d0a0bd01bdaf92b672
#
_entry.id   93250e87a40b76d0a0bd01bdaf92b672
#
_cell.length_a   1.000
_cell.length_b   1.000
_cell.length_c   1.000
_cell.angle_alpha   90.00
_cell.angle_beta   90.00
_cell.angle_gamma   90.00
#
_symmetry.space_group_name_H-M   'P 1'
#
loop_
_entity.id
_entity.type
_entity.pdbx_description
1 polymer ?
#
loop_
_entity_poly.entity_id
_entity_poly.type
_entity_poly.pdbx_seq_one_letter_code
_entity_poly.pdbx_strand_id
1 'polypeptide(L)'
;MKKKTPIKPQLTEPVTSDFYLEDEMMFEGLSASNLDYSYLTCNNLILRDTKLERITMQKTRLERFECSNVLFKNCDFSNLEWLAGSFHQVWFDQCKLIGTNFAESFLRDCTFSNCVATFASFSNTNLKTVDFSDCQLVDSEFYEINWKQLTLTKNKLTGSNWFRTPLNGLDFTTNTFDKIALSQEHMTGLIVNQEQALTIAAGLGLVIV
;
A
#
# COMPACT_ATOMS: atom_id res chain seq x y z
N MET A 1 20.43 -12.82 -0.66
CA MET A 1 19.77 -12.84 0.66
C MET A 1 18.40 -13.47 0.50
N LYS A 2 17.93 -14.30 1.47
CA LYS A 2 16.53 -14.78 1.42
C LYS A 2 15.58 -13.59 1.53
N LYS A 3 14.62 -13.46 0.58
CA LYS A 3 13.53 -12.50 0.69
C LYS A 3 12.76 -12.83 1.98
N LYS A 4 12.59 -11.84 2.87
CA LYS A 4 11.71 -11.99 4.03
C LYS A 4 10.30 -11.64 3.60
N THR A 5 9.32 -12.42 4.03
CA THR A 5 7.90 -12.12 3.86
C THR A 5 7.40 -11.32 5.06
N PRO A 6 6.42 -10.43 4.87
CA PRO A 6 5.78 -9.74 5.98
C PRO A 6 5.20 -10.70 7.01
N ILE A 7 5.28 -10.33 8.27
CA ILE A 7 4.60 -11.07 9.35
C ILE A 7 3.12 -10.68 9.27
N LYS A 8 2.25 -11.65 9.02
CA LYS A 8 0.79 -11.40 8.99
C LYS A 8 0.26 -11.13 10.40
N PRO A 9 -0.83 -10.35 10.52
CA PRO A 9 -1.51 -10.16 11.79
C PRO A 9 -1.85 -11.48 12.45
N GLN A 10 -1.57 -11.58 13.75
CA GLN A 10 -1.93 -12.71 14.60
C GLN A 10 -2.97 -12.21 15.61
N LEU A 11 -4.23 -12.17 15.18
CA LEU A 11 -5.31 -11.70 15.99
C LEU A 11 -5.69 -12.79 17.00
N THR A 12 -5.71 -12.43 18.28
CA THR A 12 -6.42 -13.20 19.31
C THR A 12 -7.93 -13.13 18.99
N GLU A 13 -8.79 -13.97 19.60
CA GLU A 13 -10.22 -13.89 19.35
C GLU A 13 -10.72 -12.46 19.66
N PRO A 14 -10.98 -11.63 18.63
CA PRO A 14 -11.34 -10.24 18.88
C PRO A 14 -12.75 -10.15 19.39
N VAL A 15 -12.96 -9.34 20.41
CA VAL A 15 -14.29 -9.09 20.97
C VAL A 15 -15.04 -8.16 20.01
N THR A 16 -16.25 -8.54 19.62
CA THR A 16 -17.13 -7.63 18.88
C THR A 16 -17.55 -6.50 19.81
N SER A 17 -17.17 -5.29 19.51
CA SER A 17 -17.54 -4.10 20.26
C SER A 17 -17.81 -2.93 19.33
N ASP A 18 -18.37 -1.86 19.87
CA ASP A 18 -18.64 -0.66 19.11
C ASP A 18 -17.32 -0.03 18.67
N PHE A 19 -17.20 0.18 17.37
CA PHE A 19 -16.11 0.94 16.74
C PHE A 19 -16.67 2.27 16.25
N TYR A 20 -16.00 3.35 16.53
CA TYR A 20 -16.38 4.69 16.09
C TYR A 20 -15.14 5.56 15.89
N LEU A 21 -15.26 6.62 15.12
CA LEU A 21 -14.18 7.58 14.89
C LEU A 21 -14.36 8.79 15.81
N GLU A 22 -13.44 8.95 16.75
CA GLU A 22 -13.32 10.08 17.64
C GLU A 22 -11.84 10.36 17.91
N ASP A 23 -11.50 11.61 18.15
CA ASP A 23 -10.12 12.02 18.41
C ASP A 23 -9.53 11.33 19.65
N GLU A 24 -8.22 11.05 19.61
CA GLU A 24 -7.45 10.48 20.73
C GLU A 24 -7.91 9.06 21.16
N MET A 25 -8.64 8.34 20.30
CA MET A 25 -9.14 7.00 20.64
C MET A 25 -8.12 5.91 20.33
N MET A 26 -8.11 4.92 21.20
CA MET A 26 -7.39 3.66 21.02
C MET A 26 -8.32 2.47 21.14
N PHE A 27 -8.30 1.61 20.13
CA PHE A 27 -9.00 0.33 20.14
C PHE A 27 -8.00 -0.82 20.14
N GLU A 28 -8.22 -1.79 21.00
CA GLU A 28 -7.37 -2.98 21.12
C GLU A 28 -8.22 -4.24 21.25
N GLY A 29 -7.84 -5.30 20.53
CA GLY A 29 -8.59 -6.58 20.56
C GLY A 29 -9.98 -6.51 19.94
N LEU A 30 -10.23 -5.55 19.04
CA LEU A 30 -11.55 -5.25 18.48
C LEU A 30 -11.83 -6.02 17.19
N SER A 31 -13.07 -6.42 17.00
CA SER A 31 -13.64 -6.78 15.70
C SER A 31 -14.88 -5.96 15.39
N ALA A 32 -14.88 -5.23 14.28
CA ALA A 32 -16.03 -4.47 13.80
C ALA A 32 -16.29 -4.70 12.32
N SER A 33 -17.54 -4.56 11.91
CA SER A 33 -17.90 -4.77 10.50
C SER A 33 -19.15 -4.01 10.08
N ASN A 34 -19.24 -3.75 8.73
CA ASN A 34 -20.42 -3.14 8.09
C ASN A 34 -20.75 -1.74 8.63
N LEU A 35 -19.73 -0.90 8.82
CA LEU A 35 -19.87 0.48 9.30
C LEU A 35 -19.38 1.45 8.24
N ASP A 36 -19.95 2.66 8.25
CA ASP A 36 -19.57 3.75 7.35
C ASP A 36 -19.16 4.99 8.14
N TYR A 37 -17.93 5.42 7.92
CA TYR A 37 -17.31 6.60 8.53
C TYR A 37 -16.73 7.54 7.46
N SER A 38 -17.39 7.59 6.31
CA SER A 38 -16.97 8.46 5.21
C SER A 38 -17.11 9.94 5.56
N TYR A 39 -16.22 10.75 4.96
CA TYR A 39 -16.22 12.22 5.08
C TYR A 39 -15.93 12.75 6.50
N LEU A 40 -15.35 11.96 7.36
CA LEU A 40 -14.97 12.36 8.71
C LEU A 40 -13.50 12.77 8.77
N THR A 41 -13.16 13.49 9.82
CA THR A 41 -11.77 13.76 10.23
C THR A 41 -11.59 13.24 11.65
N CYS A 42 -10.48 12.56 11.89
CA CYS A 42 -10.15 12.03 13.21
C CYS A 42 -8.63 12.14 13.44
N ASN A 43 -8.25 12.55 14.63
CA ASN A 43 -6.86 12.74 15.01
C ASN A 43 -6.44 11.71 16.05
N ASN A 44 -5.19 11.22 15.96
CA ASN A 44 -4.59 10.30 16.91
C ASN A 44 -5.42 9.02 17.15
N LEU A 45 -5.98 8.44 16.09
CA LEU A 45 -6.63 7.13 16.18
C LEU A 45 -5.55 6.04 16.21
N ILE A 46 -5.62 5.16 17.19
CA ILE A 46 -4.71 4.03 17.35
C ILE A 46 -5.52 2.73 17.30
N LEU A 47 -5.10 1.79 16.43
CA LEU A 47 -5.68 0.45 16.34
C LEU A 47 -4.63 -0.60 16.68
N ARG A 48 -4.94 -1.50 17.62
CA ARG A 48 -4.09 -2.64 17.98
C ARG A 48 -4.90 -3.94 17.98
N ASP A 49 -4.29 -5.02 17.48
CA ASP A 49 -4.92 -6.35 17.52
C ASP A 49 -6.37 -6.34 17.00
N THR A 50 -6.60 -5.62 15.88
CA THR A 50 -7.94 -5.24 15.44
C THR A 50 -8.27 -5.87 14.09
N LYS A 51 -9.52 -6.36 13.93
CA LYS A 51 -10.09 -6.78 12.65
C LYS A 51 -11.20 -5.83 12.24
N LEU A 52 -11.04 -5.17 11.09
CA LEU A 52 -12.08 -4.37 10.46
C LEU A 52 -12.50 -5.02 9.14
N GLU A 53 -13.78 -5.32 8.99
CA GLU A 53 -14.32 -5.98 7.81
C GLU A 53 -15.50 -5.21 7.22
N ARG A 54 -15.48 -4.93 5.92
CA ARG A 54 -16.50 -4.13 5.22
C ARG A 54 -16.77 -2.78 5.90
N ILE A 55 -15.68 -2.10 6.25
CA ILE A 55 -15.73 -0.72 6.75
C ILE A 55 -15.54 0.22 5.56
N THR A 56 -16.34 1.27 5.52
CA THR A 56 -16.22 2.35 4.52
C THR A 56 -15.70 3.61 5.20
N MET A 57 -14.63 4.20 4.64
CA MET A 57 -14.03 5.46 5.10
C MET A 57 -13.64 6.32 3.90
N GLN A 58 -14.56 6.53 2.96
CA GLN A 58 -14.29 7.31 1.76
C GLN A 58 -14.09 8.79 2.10
N LYS A 59 -13.03 9.41 1.54
CA LYS A 59 -12.69 10.82 1.76
C LYS A 59 -12.59 11.20 3.24
N THR A 60 -12.24 10.22 4.07
CA THR A 60 -11.95 10.42 5.50
C THR A 60 -10.50 10.86 5.64
N ARG A 61 -10.21 11.69 6.63
CA ARG A 61 -8.86 12.13 6.96
C ARG A 61 -8.50 11.64 8.36
N LEU A 62 -7.44 10.84 8.45
CA LEU A 62 -6.91 10.34 9.71
C LEU A 62 -5.51 10.91 9.93
N GLU A 63 -5.41 11.91 10.81
CA GLU A 63 -4.13 12.54 11.15
C GLU A 63 -3.47 11.77 12.29
N ARG A 64 -2.14 11.57 12.17
CA ARG A 64 -1.35 10.82 13.18
C ARG A 64 -1.96 9.45 13.50
N PHE A 65 -2.39 8.76 12.43
CA PHE A 65 -2.95 7.42 12.54
C PHE A 65 -1.86 6.38 12.81
N GLU A 66 -2.10 5.52 13.78
CA GLU A 66 -1.21 4.40 14.08
C GLU A 66 -2.00 3.09 14.09
N CYS A 67 -1.44 2.05 13.50
CA CYS A 67 -2.01 0.72 13.64
C CYS A 67 -0.93 -0.37 13.72
N SER A 68 -1.19 -1.37 14.56
CA SER A 68 -0.33 -2.53 14.72
C SER A 68 -1.12 -3.82 14.89
N ASN A 69 -0.70 -4.87 14.18
CA ASN A 69 -1.37 -6.18 14.18
C ASN A 69 -2.85 -6.06 13.75
N VAL A 70 -3.08 -5.47 12.54
CA VAL A 70 -4.43 -5.14 12.08
C VAL A 70 -4.75 -5.84 10.75
N LEU A 71 -5.95 -6.40 10.64
CA LEU A 71 -6.53 -6.90 9.40
C LEU A 71 -7.66 -5.98 8.93
N PHE A 72 -7.47 -5.36 7.77
CA PHE A 72 -8.52 -4.71 6.99
C PHE A 72 -8.98 -5.66 5.89
N LYS A 73 -10.24 -6.06 5.90
CA LYS A 73 -10.79 -6.99 4.92
C LYS A 73 -12.02 -6.43 4.22
N ASN A 74 -12.02 -6.45 2.88
CA ASN A 74 -13.14 -5.94 2.08
C ASN A 74 -13.55 -4.49 2.42
N CYS A 75 -12.62 -3.65 2.87
CA CYS A 75 -12.90 -2.28 3.24
C CYS A 75 -12.82 -1.34 2.02
N ASP A 76 -13.54 -0.21 2.08
CA ASP A 76 -13.48 0.84 1.08
C ASP A 76 -12.88 2.11 1.69
N PHE A 77 -11.61 2.37 1.36
CA PHE A 77 -10.82 3.52 1.81
C PHE A 77 -10.53 4.49 0.66
N SER A 78 -11.41 4.53 -0.34
CA SER A 78 -11.21 5.39 -1.51
C SER A 78 -11.07 6.85 -1.12
N ASN A 79 -9.99 7.49 -1.60
CA ASN A 79 -9.60 8.88 -1.29
C ASN A 79 -9.42 9.17 0.21
N LEU A 80 -9.10 8.16 1.01
CA LEU A 80 -8.78 8.34 2.42
C LEU A 80 -7.36 8.91 2.53
N GLU A 81 -7.15 9.84 3.46
CA GLU A 81 -5.85 10.44 3.76
C GLU A 81 -5.26 9.83 5.04
N TRP A 82 -4.18 9.07 4.89
CA TRP A 82 -3.32 8.56 5.96
C TRP A 82 -1.92 9.19 5.92
N LEU A 83 -1.87 10.46 5.63
CA LEU A 83 -0.60 11.18 5.54
C LEU A 83 0.23 11.02 6.83
N ALA A 84 1.50 10.62 6.66
CA ALA A 84 2.43 10.36 7.77
C ALA A 84 1.94 9.31 8.78
N GLY A 85 1.11 8.36 8.35
CA GLY A 85 0.62 7.26 9.17
C GLY A 85 1.69 6.22 9.52
N SER A 86 1.48 5.48 10.61
CA SER A 86 2.35 4.39 11.05
C SER A 86 1.63 3.05 11.01
N PHE A 87 2.16 2.12 10.21
CA PHE A 87 1.55 0.81 9.97
C PHE A 87 2.55 -0.29 10.29
N HIS A 88 2.26 -1.12 11.26
CA HIS A 88 3.10 -2.25 11.64
C HIS A 88 2.31 -3.55 11.67
N GLN A 89 2.75 -4.54 10.89
CA GLN A 89 2.10 -5.85 10.82
C GLN A 89 0.62 -5.73 10.41
N VAL A 90 0.38 -5.12 9.23
CA VAL A 90 -0.96 -4.83 8.73
C VAL A 90 -1.22 -5.59 7.44
N TRP A 91 -2.41 -6.16 7.34
CA TRP A 91 -2.87 -6.82 6.14
C TRP A 91 -4.11 -6.12 5.57
N PHE A 92 -3.96 -5.58 4.37
CA PHE A 92 -5.06 -5.10 3.54
C PHE A 92 -5.46 -6.24 2.59
N ASP A 93 -6.60 -6.88 2.82
CA ASP A 93 -7.12 -7.99 2.01
C ASP A 93 -8.39 -7.57 1.28
N GLN A 94 -8.38 -7.60 -0.05
CA GLN A 94 -9.50 -7.24 -0.92
C GLN A 94 -10.06 -5.82 -0.65
N CYS A 95 -9.19 -4.87 -0.33
CA CYS A 95 -9.60 -3.50 -0.05
C CYS A 95 -9.61 -2.63 -1.32
N LYS A 96 -10.52 -1.64 -1.34
CA LYS A 96 -10.47 -0.53 -2.28
C LYS A 96 -9.67 0.61 -1.66
N LEU A 97 -8.58 0.93 -2.33
CA LEU A 97 -7.62 1.97 -1.94
C LEU A 97 -7.47 3.00 -3.08
N ILE A 98 -8.54 3.23 -3.85
CA ILE A 98 -8.51 4.14 -5.01
C ILE A 98 -8.26 5.57 -4.54
N GLY A 99 -7.15 6.18 -5.00
CA GLY A 99 -6.76 7.53 -4.58
C GLY A 99 -6.41 7.67 -3.10
N THR A 100 -6.24 6.56 -2.37
CA THR A 100 -5.82 6.61 -0.96
C THR A 100 -4.42 7.19 -0.85
N ASN A 101 -4.23 8.08 0.12
CA ASN A 101 -2.96 8.77 0.34
C ASN A 101 -2.21 8.17 1.55
N PHE A 102 -1.13 7.43 1.27
CA PHE A 102 -0.17 6.92 2.26
C PHE A 102 1.13 7.73 2.28
N ALA A 103 1.19 8.89 1.65
CA ALA A 103 2.43 9.64 1.55
C ALA A 103 3.06 9.91 2.92
N GLU A 104 4.41 9.94 2.96
CA GLU A 104 5.22 10.20 4.15
C GLU A 104 5.05 9.17 5.29
N SER A 105 4.33 8.08 5.04
CA SER A 105 4.02 7.05 6.05
C SER A 105 5.16 6.04 6.25
N PHE A 106 5.08 5.32 7.36
CA PHE A 106 5.95 4.19 7.69
C PHE A 106 5.16 2.89 7.64
N LEU A 107 5.52 2.01 6.71
CA LEU A 107 4.91 0.69 6.58
C LEU A 107 5.96 -0.39 6.89
N ARG A 108 5.70 -1.19 7.91
CA ARG A 108 6.56 -2.31 8.29
C ARG A 108 5.76 -3.60 8.44
N ASP A 109 6.25 -4.66 7.81
CA ASP A 109 5.57 -5.96 7.80
C ASP A 109 4.11 -5.85 7.31
N CYS A 110 3.91 -5.12 6.18
CA CYS A 110 2.59 -4.89 5.61
C CYS A 110 2.36 -5.72 4.35
N THR A 111 1.14 -6.24 4.21
CA THR A 111 0.71 -6.99 3.03
C THR A 111 -0.51 -6.33 2.41
N PHE A 112 -0.46 -6.14 1.09
CA PHE A 112 -1.61 -5.73 0.27
C PHE A 112 -1.93 -6.89 -0.67
N SER A 113 -3.09 -7.50 -0.54
CA SER A 113 -3.50 -8.62 -1.38
C SER A 113 -4.86 -8.37 -2.02
N ASN A 114 -4.93 -8.60 -3.34
CA ASN A 114 -6.17 -8.42 -4.12
C ASN A 114 -6.79 -7.02 -3.98
N CYS A 115 -5.98 -5.99 -3.78
CA CYS A 115 -6.45 -4.62 -3.58
C CYS A 115 -6.57 -3.86 -4.90
N VAL A 116 -7.53 -2.92 -4.95
CA VAL A 116 -7.64 -1.94 -6.02
C VAL A 116 -7.08 -0.61 -5.51
N ALA A 117 -5.85 -0.30 -5.90
CA ALA A 117 -5.10 0.87 -5.44
C ALA A 117 -4.72 1.82 -6.61
N THR A 118 -5.62 1.93 -7.59
CA THR A 118 -5.50 2.89 -8.69
C THR A 118 -5.41 4.31 -8.13
N PHE A 119 -4.46 5.12 -8.61
CA PHE A 119 -4.16 6.47 -8.13
C PHE A 119 -3.75 6.57 -6.65
N ALA A 120 -3.46 5.46 -5.98
CA ALA A 120 -2.97 5.52 -4.60
C ALA A 120 -1.57 6.12 -4.54
N SER A 121 -1.31 6.92 -3.52
CA SER A 121 -0.01 7.54 -3.30
C SER A 121 0.75 6.87 -2.16
N PHE A 122 1.95 6.37 -2.48
CA PHE A 122 2.96 5.91 -1.54
C PHE A 122 4.21 6.82 -1.56
N SER A 123 4.07 8.06 -2.05
CA SER A 123 5.20 8.99 -2.20
C SER A 123 5.90 9.26 -0.86
N ASN A 124 7.23 9.33 -0.89
CA ASN A 124 8.07 9.61 0.29
C ASN A 124 7.87 8.62 1.46
N THR A 125 7.31 7.43 1.21
CA THR A 125 7.10 6.40 2.25
C THR A 125 8.39 5.65 2.59
N ASN A 126 8.42 5.13 3.81
CA ASN A 126 9.41 4.13 4.23
C ASN A 126 8.75 2.75 4.26
N LEU A 127 9.12 1.88 3.32
CA LEU A 127 8.59 0.52 3.18
C LEU A 127 9.62 -0.50 3.68
N LYS A 128 9.30 -1.21 4.76
CA LYS A 128 10.19 -2.24 5.31
C LYS A 128 9.48 -3.58 5.40
N THR A 129 9.89 -4.54 4.57
CA THR A 129 9.24 -5.85 4.46
C THR A 129 7.76 -5.67 4.07
N VAL A 130 7.52 -5.21 2.84
CA VAL A 130 6.17 -4.95 2.31
C VAL A 130 5.95 -5.81 1.07
N ASP A 131 4.76 -6.37 0.96
CA ASP A 131 4.32 -7.20 -0.17
C ASP A 131 3.05 -6.65 -0.80
N PHE A 132 3.08 -6.49 -2.13
CA PHE A 132 1.89 -6.25 -2.95
C PHE A 132 1.68 -7.46 -3.84
N SER A 133 0.55 -8.15 -3.70
CA SER A 133 0.20 -9.33 -4.48
C SER A 133 -1.19 -9.22 -5.10
N ASP A 134 -1.27 -9.51 -6.40
CA ASP A 134 -2.52 -9.49 -7.16
C ASP A 134 -3.28 -8.15 -7.06
N CYS A 135 -2.56 -7.01 -6.97
CA CYS A 135 -3.13 -5.67 -6.81
C CYS A 135 -3.21 -4.92 -8.13
N GLN A 136 -4.20 -4.02 -8.24
CA GLN A 136 -4.29 -3.02 -9.30
C GLN A 136 -3.64 -1.72 -8.81
N LEU A 137 -2.40 -1.47 -9.23
CA LEU A 137 -1.58 -0.31 -8.89
C LEU A 137 -1.44 0.63 -10.11
N VAL A 138 -2.54 0.75 -10.88
CA VAL A 138 -2.57 1.60 -12.08
C VAL A 138 -2.50 3.07 -11.70
N ASP A 139 -1.63 3.82 -12.38
CA ASP A 139 -1.40 5.25 -12.14
C ASP A 139 -1.11 5.59 -10.66
N SER A 140 -0.52 4.65 -9.92
CA SER A 140 -0.13 4.84 -8.51
C SER A 140 1.24 5.50 -8.38
N GLU A 141 1.47 6.21 -7.27
CA GLU A 141 2.67 6.97 -7.01
C GLU A 141 3.59 6.23 -6.02
N PHE A 142 4.76 5.81 -6.49
CA PHE A 142 5.88 5.30 -5.70
C PHE A 142 7.10 6.24 -5.80
N TYR A 143 6.80 7.54 -5.87
CA TYR A 143 7.80 8.58 -6.01
C TYR A 143 8.66 8.71 -4.74
N GLU A 144 9.98 8.65 -4.90
CA GLU A 144 10.95 8.92 -3.83
C GLU A 144 10.75 8.02 -2.57
N ILE A 145 10.31 6.76 -2.78
CA ILE A 145 10.18 5.82 -1.68
C ILE A 145 11.54 5.31 -1.19
N ASN A 146 11.63 5.11 0.12
CA ASN A 146 12.74 4.40 0.73
C ASN A 146 12.27 2.99 1.11
N TRP A 147 12.88 1.96 0.52
CA TRP A 147 12.40 0.60 0.72
C TRP A 147 13.49 -0.40 1.11
N LYS A 148 13.10 -1.40 1.87
CA LYS A 148 13.92 -2.57 2.18
C LYS A 148 13.03 -3.81 2.18
N GLN A 149 13.33 -4.77 1.27
CA GLN A 149 12.52 -5.99 1.09
C GLN A 149 11.08 -5.66 0.66
N LEU A 150 10.96 -4.97 -0.47
CA LEU A 150 9.71 -4.78 -1.17
C LEU A 150 9.52 -5.92 -2.17
N THR A 151 8.35 -6.55 -2.16
CA THR A 151 7.96 -7.60 -3.10
C THR A 151 6.74 -7.16 -3.89
N LEU A 152 6.77 -7.38 -5.19
CA LEU A 152 5.68 -7.07 -6.11
C LEU A 152 5.38 -8.32 -6.94
N THR A 153 4.20 -8.92 -6.76
CA THR A 153 3.83 -10.18 -7.41
C THR A 153 2.49 -10.06 -8.12
N LYS A 154 2.46 -10.28 -9.44
CA LYS A 154 1.24 -10.28 -10.26
C LYS A 154 0.40 -9.01 -10.17
N ASN A 155 1.02 -7.85 -9.99
CA ASN A 155 0.31 -6.57 -9.96
C ASN A 155 0.17 -5.97 -11.37
N LYS A 156 -0.81 -5.08 -11.54
CA LYS A 156 -0.92 -4.18 -12.68
C LYS A 156 -0.27 -2.85 -12.32
N LEU A 157 0.86 -2.53 -12.95
CA LEU A 157 1.67 -1.33 -12.68
C LEU A 157 1.57 -0.28 -13.79
N THR A 158 0.65 -0.43 -14.75
CA THR A 158 0.50 0.52 -15.86
C THR A 158 0.35 1.95 -15.35
N GLY A 159 1.18 2.87 -15.85
CA GLY A 159 1.18 4.28 -15.48
C GLY A 159 1.77 4.59 -14.11
N SER A 160 2.19 3.60 -13.33
CA SER A 160 2.78 3.86 -12.02
C SER A 160 4.09 4.65 -12.11
N ASN A 161 4.30 5.53 -11.14
CA ASN A 161 5.43 6.46 -11.09
C ASN A 161 6.44 6.02 -10.02
N TRP A 162 7.67 5.71 -10.46
CA TRP A 162 8.80 5.30 -9.62
C TRP A 162 9.97 6.29 -9.71
N PHE A 163 9.69 7.54 -10.06
CA PHE A 163 10.74 8.56 -10.14
C PHE A 163 11.46 8.71 -8.78
N ARG A 164 12.78 8.89 -8.83
CA ARG A 164 13.67 9.04 -7.68
C ARG A 164 13.66 7.89 -6.68
N THR A 165 13.10 6.74 -7.07
CA THR A 165 13.11 5.53 -6.26
C THR A 165 14.23 4.60 -6.69
N PRO A 166 15.17 4.22 -5.80
CA PRO A 166 16.21 3.24 -6.11
C PRO A 166 15.59 1.88 -6.42
N LEU A 167 15.86 1.33 -7.62
CA LEU A 167 15.25 0.08 -8.10
C LEU A 167 16.19 -1.13 -8.05
N ASN A 168 17.37 -0.99 -7.45
CA ASN A 168 18.35 -2.08 -7.40
C ASN A 168 17.84 -3.32 -6.66
N GLY A 169 17.69 -4.42 -7.41
CA GLY A 169 17.19 -5.69 -6.91
C GLY A 169 15.66 -5.79 -6.81
N LEU A 170 14.92 -4.76 -7.22
CA LEU A 170 13.46 -4.83 -7.31
C LEU A 170 13.07 -5.67 -8.55
N ASP A 171 12.17 -6.62 -8.36
CA ASP A 171 11.76 -7.59 -9.36
C ASP A 171 10.36 -7.28 -9.89
N PHE A 172 10.27 -6.88 -11.15
CA PHE A 172 9.01 -6.61 -11.83
C PHE A 172 8.53 -7.77 -12.71
N THR A 173 9.30 -8.85 -12.85
CA THR A 173 9.09 -9.88 -13.86
C THR A 173 7.70 -10.52 -13.88
N THR A 174 7.03 -10.61 -12.73
CA THR A 174 5.68 -11.20 -12.61
C THR A 174 4.56 -10.18 -12.76
N ASN A 175 4.88 -8.90 -12.84
CA ASN A 175 3.91 -7.81 -12.93
C ASN A 175 3.65 -7.43 -14.41
N THR A 176 2.60 -6.65 -14.66
CA THR A 176 2.26 -6.18 -16.01
C THR A 176 2.19 -4.66 -16.06
N PHE A 177 2.71 -4.09 -17.14
CA PHE A 177 2.56 -2.67 -17.47
C PHE A 177 2.81 -2.45 -18.96
N ASP A 178 2.10 -1.51 -19.56
CA ASP A 178 2.28 -1.02 -20.92
C ASP A 178 2.93 0.37 -20.97
N LYS A 179 2.98 1.06 -19.86
CA LYS A 179 3.75 2.28 -19.59
C LYS A 179 4.14 2.34 -18.12
N ILE A 180 5.30 2.90 -17.82
CA ILE A 180 5.78 3.09 -16.45
C ILE A 180 6.74 4.27 -16.42
N ALA A 181 6.71 5.07 -15.35
CA ALA A 181 7.61 6.20 -15.19
C ALA A 181 8.79 5.84 -14.26
N LEU A 182 10.01 5.93 -14.78
CA LEU A 182 11.24 5.55 -14.10
C LEU A 182 12.29 6.67 -14.25
N SER A 183 13.10 6.91 -13.20
CA SER A 183 14.31 7.74 -13.33
C SER A 183 15.45 6.90 -13.87
N GLN A 184 16.08 7.33 -14.94
CA GLN A 184 17.18 6.62 -15.59
C GLN A 184 18.35 6.33 -14.62
N GLU A 185 18.69 7.29 -13.77
CA GLU A 185 19.75 7.19 -12.77
C GLU A 185 19.48 6.18 -11.66
N HIS A 186 18.22 5.77 -11.46
CA HIS A 186 17.82 4.85 -10.40
C HIS A 186 17.43 3.43 -10.89
N MET A 187 17.50 3.17 -12.21
CA MET A 187 17.14 1.88 -12.80
C MET A 187 18.19 0.79 -12.64
N THR A 188 19.41 1.13 -12.23
CA THR A 188 20.51 0.13 -12.12
C THR A 188 20.09 -1.04 -11.23
N GLY A 189 20.13 -2.26 -11.79
CA GLY A 189 19.80 -3.48 -11.08
C GLY A 189 18.30 -3.81 -10.96
N LEU A 190 17.43 -3.04 -11.64
CA LEU A 190 16.01 -3.43 -11.80
C LEU A 190 15.92 -4.75 -12.59
N ILE A 191 15.08 -5.68 -12.10
CA ILE A 191 14.88 -6.99 -12.72
C ILE A 191 13.57 -6.98 -13.51
N VAL A 192 13.67 -7.21 -14.82
CA VAL A 192 12.52 -7.18 -15.74
C VAL A 192 12.59 -8.36 -16.72
N ASN A 193 11.45 -8.72 -17.31
CA ASN A 193 11.40 -9.64 -18.43
C ASN A 193 11.62 -8.90 -19.78
N GLN A 194 11.66 -9.64 -20.88
CA GLN A 194 11.95 -9.08 -22.21
C GLN A 194 10.90 -8.06 -22.66
N GLU A 195 9.63 -8.32 -22.49
CA GLU A 195 8.53 -7.41 -22.90
C GLU A 195 8.59 -6.11 -22.10
N GLN A 196 8.83 -6.19 -20.80
CA GLN A 196 9.00 -5.05 -19.92
C GLN A 196 10.23 -4.21 -20.30
N ALA A 197 11.33 -4.87 -20.68
CA ALA A 197 12.54 -4.16 -21.13
C ALA A 197 12.27 -3.33 -22.40
N LEU A 198 11.49 -3.88 -23.36
CA LEU A 198 11.08 -3.16 -24.57
C LEU A 198 10.16 -1.97 -24.23
N THR A 199 9.20 -2.16 -23.34
CA THR A 199 8.31 -1.09 -22.86
C THR A 199 9.11 0.06 -22.22
N ILE A 200 10.08 -0.27 -21.36
CA ILE A 200 10.95 0.73 -20.72
C ILE A 200 11.81 1.42 -21.77
N ALA A 201 12.43 0.69 -22.69
CA ALA A 201 13.24 1.26 -23.74
C ALA A 201 12.47 2.24 -24.65
N ALA A 202 11.23 1.88 -25.01
CA ALA A 202 10.34 2.78 -25.75
C ALA A 202 9.99 4.04 -24.93
N GLY A 203 9.73 3.88 -23.64
CA GLY A 203 9.48 4.99 -22.71
C GLY A 203 10.67 5.95 -22.53
N LEU A 204 11.89 5.46 -22.76
CA LEU A 204 13.13 6.26 -22.81
C LEU A 204 13.42 6.91 -24.17
N GLY A 205 12.50 6.73 -25.14
CA GLY A 205 12.58 7.33 -26.48
C GLY A 205 13.32 6.48 -27.51
N LEU A 206 13.60 5.20 -27.25
CA LEU A 206 14.18 4.32 -28.26
C LEU A 206 13.11 3.90 -29.28
N VAL A 207 13.50 3.87 -30.55
CA VAL A 207 12.68 3.29 -31.64
C VAL A 207 13.09 1.83 -31.79
N ILE A 208 12.13 0.93 -31.57
CA ILE A 208 12.34 -0.51 -31.66
C ILE A 208 11.83 -0.98 -33.02
N VAL A 209 12.67 -1.62 -33.81
CA VAL A 209 12.41 -2.10 -35.17
C VAL A 209 12.41 -3.61 -35.21
#